data_d5dbb972c00736e723872f760693a550
#
_entry.id   d5dbb972c00736e723872f760693a550
#
_cell.length_a   1.000
_cell.length_b   1.000
_cell.length_c   1.000
_cell.angle_alpha   90.00
_cell.angle_beta   90.00
_cell.angle_gamma   90.00
#
_symmetry.space_group_name_H-M   'P 1'
#
loop_
_entity.id
_entity.type
_entity.pdbx_description
1 polymer ?
#
loop_
_entity_poly.entity_id
_entity_poly.type
_entity_poly.pdbx_seq_one_letter_code
_entity_poly.pdbx_strand_id
1 'polypeptide(L)'
;MNYTPPISIQFIWHFCDKEIAVPIIDYCKRKLSRDADKPYLHSLDFPVFTFTSGNEYDIPSRINRDAQKNVVFVFVSNSVVSDQNWRAYIEELTGYDNVHIVPISLCESSFKLQCIKNINQLRYLDYKRDYKDDDIINKMLFIDISHQIYKYFFKECNKLELFISHTKKDENGLKIAREIKRCIETDTKMENFFDTHDIDTATLF
;
A
#
# COMPACT_ATOMS: atom_id res chain seq x y z
N MET A 1 2.27 -17.05 26.23
CA MET A 1 1.75 -15.80 25.66
C MET A 1 1.59 -16.03 24.17
N ASN A 2 0.40 -15.88 23.61
CA ASN A 2 0.22 -15.92 22.16
C ASN A 2 0.71 -14.58 21.59
N TYR A 3 1.68 -14.62 20.70
CA TYR A 3 2.16 -13.44 19.99
C TYR A 3 1.07 -12.96 19.04
N THR A 4 0.66 -11.70 19.19
CA THR A 4 -0.27 -11.04 18.26
C THR A 4 0.55 -10.07 17.40
N PRO A 5 0.65 -10.28 16.09
CA PRO A 5 1.35 -9.35 15.21
C PRO A 5 0.76 -7.94 15.31
N PRO A 6 1.58 -6.88 15.28
CA PRO A 6 1.05 -5.51 15.33
C PRO A 6 0.26 -5.15 14.07
N ILE A 7 0.65 -5.74 12.94
CA ILE A 7 0.02 -5.51 11.64
C ILE A 7 -0.03 -6.77 10.80
N SER A 8 -1.05 -6.85 9.93
CA SER A 8 -1.04 -7.68 8.72
C SER A 8 -1.46 -6.87 7.50
N ILE A 9 -0.91 -7.22 6.35
CA ILE A 9 -1.26 -6.65 5.06
C ILE A 9 -1.89 -7.75 4.22
N GLN A 10 -3.03 -7.46 3.63
CA GLN A 10 -3.80 -8.48 2.92
C GLN A 10 -4.26 -7.93 1.57
N PHE A 11 -4.17 -8.76 0.54
CA PHE A 11 -4.65 -8.45 -0.80
C PHE A 11 -5.77 -9.42 -1.17
N ILE A 12 -6.88 -8.87 -1.63
CA ILE A 12 -8.06 -9.61 -2.02
C ILE A 12 -8.42 -9.24 -3.46
N TRP A 13 -8.62 -10.26 -4.31
CA TRP A 13 -9.03 -10.04 -5.70
C TRP A 13 -9.99 -11.13 -6.20
N HIS A 14 -10.82 -10.76 -7.17
CA HIS A 14 -11.69 -11.69 -7.86
C HIS A 14 -10.90 -12.58 -8.81
N PHE A 15 -11.27 -13.85 -8.94
CA PHE A 15 -10.58 -14.83 -9.78
C PHE A 15 -10.30 -14.34 -11.22
N CYS A 16 -11.26 -13.64 -11.83
CA CYS A 16 -11.11 -13.08 -13.18
C CYS A 16 -10.08 -11.96 -13.31
N ASP A 17 -9.63 -11.36 -12.19
CA ASP A 17 -8.69 -10.23 -12.19
C ASP A 17 -7.22 -10.67 -12.05
N LYS A 18 -6.94 -11.98 -12.14
CA LYS A 18 -5.63 -12.58 -11.89
C LYS A 18 -4.51 -11.90 -12.66
N GLU A 19 -4.73 -11.62 -13.96
CA GLU A 19 -3.70 -11.03 -14.83
C GLU A 19 -3.26 -9.63 -14.39
N ILE A 20 -4.15 -8.88 -13.74
CA ILE A 20 -3.86 -7.53 -13.23
C ILE A 20 -3.38 -7.60 -11.79
N ALA A 21 -4.08 -8.35 -10.95
CA ALA A 21 -3.84 -8.36 -9.51
C ALA A 21 -2.52 -9.04 -9.14
N VAL A 22 -2.20 -10.20 -9.73
CA VAL A 22 -1.02 -10.99 -9.34
C VAL A 22 0.29 -10.24 -9.54
N PRO A 23 0.59 -9.60 -10.69
CA PRO A 23 1.83 -8.84 -10.85
C PRO A 23 2.02 -7.73 -9.82
N ILE A 24 0.93 -7.00 -9.50
CA ILE A 24 0.94 -5.94 -8.48
C ILE A 24 1.22 -6.54 -7.10
N ILE A 25 0.52 -7.61 -6.75
CA ILE A 25 0.67 -8.28 -5.45
C ILE A 25 2.08 -8.83 -5.28
N ASP A 26 2.63 -9.48 -6.30
CA ASP A 26 3.99 -10.03 -6.26
C ASP A 26 5.04 -8.93 -6.13
N TYR A 27 4.83 -7.79 -6.79
CA TYR A 27 5.67 -6.61 -6.60
C TYR A 27 5.63 -6.13 -5.14
N CYS A 28 4.43 -5.97 -4.57
CA CYS A 28 4.23 -5.55 -3.19
C CYS A 28 4.82 -6.56 -2.19
N LYS A 29 4.58 -7.86 -2.39
CA LYS A 29 5.14 -8.92 -1.53
C LYS A 29 6.65 -8.85 -1.44
N ARG A 30 7.35 -8.73 -2.58
CA ARG A 30 8.81 -8.64 -2.60
C ARG A 30 9.37 -7.44 -1.83
N LYS A 31 8.58 -6.37 -1.68
CA LYS A 31 8.98 -5.14 -0.98
C LYS A 31 8.57 -5.13 0.49
N LEU A 32 7.44 -5.72 0.83
CA LEU A 32 6.85 -5.67 2.16
C LEU A 32 7.24 -6.87 3.03
N SER A 33 7.33 -8.07 2.42
CA SER A 33 7.65 -9.30 3.15
C SER A 33 9.15 -9.52 3.24
N ARG A 34 9.54 -10.35 4.22
CA ARG A 34 10.91 -10.85 4.33
C ARG A 34 11.23 -11.76 3.15
N ASP A 35 12.39 -11.53 2.55
CA ASP A 35 12.97 -12.43 1.56
C ASP A 35 13.69 -13.57 2.29
N ALA A 36 13.14 -14.78 2.23
CA ALA A 36 13.71 -15.96 2.88
C ALA A 36 15.08 -16.35 2.29
N ASP A 37 15.31 -16.06 1.01
CA ASP A 37 16.56 -16.35 0.32
C ASP A 37 17.65 -15.31 0.66
N LYS A 38 17.24 -14.15 1.16
CA LYS A 38 18.13 -13.04 1.51
C LYS A 38 17.79 -12.47 2.90
N PRO A 39 17.92 -13.28 3.96
CA PRO A 39 17.44 -12.93 5.30
C PRO A 39 18.14 -11.74 5.95
N TYR A 40 19.30 -11.34 5.40
CA TYR A 40 20.08 -10.19 5.89
C TYR A 40 19.80 -8.88 5.15
N LEU A 41 18.98 -8.91 4.09
CA LEU A 41 18.52 -7.67 3.47
C LEU A 41 17.46 -7.02 4.36
N HIS A 42 17.59 -5.72 4.55
CA HIS A 42 16.56 -4.93 5.22
C HIS A 42 15.25 -5.00 4.43
N SER A 43 14.26 -5.67 5.01
CA SER A 43 12.88 -5.70 4.54
C SER A 43 11.97 -5.19 5.65
N LEU A 44 10.78 -4.77 5.30
CA LEU A 44 9.79 -4.32 6.29
C LEU A 44 9.24 -5.48 7.14
N ASP A 45 9.45 -6.71 6.68
CA ASP A 45 9.09 -7.98 7.36
C ASP A 45 7.62 -8.05 7.80
N PHE A 46 6.73 -7.42 7.01
CA PHE A 46 5.30 -7.47 7.29
C PHE A 46 4.71 -8.83 6.90
N PRO A 47 3.80 -9.39 7.71
CA PRO A 47 2.96 -10.51 7.28
C PRO A 47 2.06 -10.08 6.13
N VAL A 48 2.29 -10.63 4.93
CA VAL A 48 1.48 -10.35 3.74
C VAL A 48 0.71 -11.58 3.33
N PHE A 49 -0.62 -11.49 3.33
CA PHE A 49 -1.53 -12.55 2.92
C PHE A 49 -2.23 -12.20 1.62
N THR A 50 -2.65 -13.23 0.90
CA THR A 50 -3.38 -13.06 -0.35
C THR A 50 -4.58 -13.99 -0.38
N PHE A 51 -5.73 -13.46 -0.78
CA PHE A 51 -6.97 -14.19 -0.84
C PHE A 51 -7.65 -13.99 -2.19
N THR A 52 -8.06 -15.08 -2.78
CA THR A 52 -8.89 -15.09 -3.99
C THR A 52 -9.89 -16.23 -3.87
N SER A 53 -10.96 -16.16 -4.64
CA SER A 53 -11.87 -17.28 -4.81
C SER A 53 -11.22 -18.42 -5.64
N GLY A 54 -11.69 -19.65 -5.45
CA GLY A 54 -11.25 -20.79 -6.23
C GLY A 54 -11.72 -20.76 -7.70
N ASN A 55 -12.79 -20.02 -7.95
CA ASN A 55 -13.40 -19.84 -9.27
C ASN A 55 -14.14 -18.50 -9.35
N GLU A 56 -14.78 -18.21 -10.48
CA GLU A 56 -15.47 -16.94 -10.75
C GLU A 56 -16.79 -16.74 -9.99
N TYR A 57 -17.33 -17.79 -9.35
CA TYR A 57 -18.63 -17.74 -8.65
C TYR A 57 -18.49 -17.70 -7.13
N ASP A 58 -17.31 -17.96 -6.61
CA ASP A 58 -17.06 -18.01 -5.17
C ASP A 58 -16.51 -16.70 -4.62
N ILE A 59 -16.65 -16.52 -3.32
CA ILE A 59 -15.96 -15.48 -2.56
C ILE A 59 -14.71 -16.05 -1.91
N PRO A 60 -13.70 -15.21 -1.56
CA PRO A 60 -12.53 -15.67 -0.83
C PRO A 60 -12.90 -16.23 0.54
N SER A 61 -12.06 -17.11 1.07
CA SER A 61 -12.12 -17.50 2.47
C SER A 61 -11.97 -16.28 3.38
N ARG A 62 -12.37 -16.42 4.65
CA ARG A 62 -12.24 -15.33 5.63
C ARG A 62 -10.82 -14.81 5.70
N ILE A 63 -10.68 -13.50 5.78
CA ILE A 63 -9.38 -12.82 6.00
C ILE A 63 -8.78 -13.24 7.35
N ASN A 64 -7.45 -13.15 7.45
CA ASN A 64 -6.76 -13.27 8.73
C ASN A 64 -6.94 -11.98 9.54
N ARG A 65 -7.51 -12.06 10.76
CA ARG A 65 -7.73 -10.93 11.65
C ARG A 65 -6.93 -11.02 12.96
N ASP A 66 -5.91 -11.87 12.98
CA ASP A 66 -5.12 -12.13 14.20
C ASP A 66 -4.20 -10.97 14.57
N ALA A 67 -3.92 -10.05 13.65
CA ALA A 67 -3.13 -8.87 13.95
C ALA A 67 -3.96 -7.80 14.67
N GLN A 68 -3.27 -6.95 15.44
CA GLN A 68 -3.90 -5.78 16.10
C GLN A 68 -4.52 -4.83 15.07
N LYS A 69 -3.85 -4.64 13.93
CA LYS A 69 -4.32 -3.84 12.80
C LYS A 69 -4.16 -4.64 11.50
N ASN A 70 -5.22 -4.67 10.70
CA ASN A 70 -5.26 -5.39 9.44
C ASN A 70 -5.56 -4.41 8.31
N VAL A 71 -4.61 -4.23 7.38
CA VAL A 71 -4.80 -3.41 6.18
C VAL A 71 -5.17 -4.32 5.02
N VAL A 72 -6.34 -4.11 4.44
CA VAL A 72 -6.90 -4.97 3.40
C VAL A 72 -7.05 -4.19 2.10
N PHE A 73 -6.23 -4.51 1.12
CA PHE A 73 -6.33 -3.98 -0.23
C PHE A 73 -7.26 -4.85 -1.06
N VAL A 74 -8.37 -4.28 -1.52
CA VAL A 74 -9.38 -4.99 -2.30
C VAL A 74 -9.36 -4.50 -3.74
N PHE A 75 -9.04 -5.38 -4.68
CA PHE A 75 -9.16 -5.08 -6.12
C PHE A 75 -10.63 -5.08 -6.53
N VAL A 76 -11.11 -3.95 -6.98
CA VAL A 76 -12.53 -3.74 -7.32
C VAL A 76 -12.68 -3.61 -8.83
N SER A 77 -13.09 -4.71 -9.47
CA SER A 77 -13.39 -4.81 -10.91
C SER A 77 -14.89 -4.79 -11.18
N ASN A 78 -15.24 -4.83 -12.45
CA ASN A 78 -16.64 -5.02 -12.87
C ASN A 78 -17.21 -6.35 -12.37
N SER A 79 -16.41 -7.42 -12.30
CA SER A 79 -16.83 -8.71 -11.75
C SER A 79 -17.24 -8.57 -10.28
N VAL A 80 -16.43 -7.91 -9.47
CA VAL A 80 -16.74 -7.61 -8.06
C VAL A 80 -17.99 -6.74 -7.92
N VAL A 81 -18.13 -5.70 -8.76
CA VAL A 81 -19.27 -4.78 -8.68
C VAL A 81 -20.59 -5.45 -9.06
N SER A 82 -20.59 -6.36 -10.04
CA SER A 82 -21.80 -7.04 -10.52
C SER A 82 -22.22 -8.22 -9.64
N ASP A 83 -21.29 -8.83 -8.91
CA ASP A 83 -21.58 -9.98 -8.05
C ASP A 83 -22.13 -9.57 -6.69
N GLN A 84 -23.31 -10.10 -6.33
CA GLN A 84 -23.96 -9.80 -5.06
C GLN A 84 -23.21 -10.36 -3.86
N ASN A 85 -22.61 -11.54 -3.99
CA ASN A 85 -21.89 -12.20 -2.91
C ASN A 85 -20.60 -11.43 -2.59
N TRP A 86 -19.89 -10.96 -3.63
CA TRP A 86 -18.71 -10.13 -3.48
C TRP A 86 -19.03 -8.78 -2.82
N ARG A 87 -20.16 -8.14 -3.20
CA ARG A 87 -20.59 -6.90 -2.54
C ARG A 87 -20.89 -7.10 -1.06
N ALA A 88 -21.63 -8.16 -0.72
CA ALA A 88 -21.92 -8.51 0.67
C ALA A 88 -20.64 -8.84 1.46
N TYR A 89 -19.70 -9.53 0.85
CA TYR A 89 -18.40 -9.84 1.45
C TYR A 89 -17.58 -8.57 1.76
N ILE A 90 -17.50 -7.62 0.82
CA ILE A 90 -16.81 -6.34 1.06
C ILE A 90 -17.53 -5.53 2.16
N GLU A 91 -18.85 -5.52 2.16
CA GLU A 91 -19.65 -4.87 3.21
C GLU A 91 -19.36 -5.48 4.59
N GLU A 92 -19.31 -6.81 4.70
CA GLU A 92 -18.93 -7.48 5.94
C GLU A 92 -17.53 -7.02 6.41
N LEU A 93 -16.55 -6.92 5.50
CA LEU A 93 -15.19 -6.48 5.83
C LEU A 93 -15.17 -5.05 6.40
N THR A 94 -16.04 -4.15 5.93
CA THR A 94 -16.10 -2.77 6.45
C THR A 94 -16.64 -2.69 7.88
N GLY A 95 -17.29 -3.74 8.36
CA GLY A 95 -17.86 -3.81 9.71
C GLY A 95 -16.86 -4.19 10.82
N TYR A 96 -15.61 -4.53 10.49
CA TYR A 96 -14.63 -4.93 11.50
C TYR A 96 -13.77 -3.75 11.96
N ASP A 97 -13.74 -3.48 13.27
CA ASP A 97 -13.02 -2.35 13.87
C ASP A 97 -11.50 -2.37 13.65
N ASN A 98 -10.92 -3.58 13.57
CA ASN A 98 -9.46 -3.76 13.38
C ASN A 98 -9.07 -3.98 11.91
N VAL A 99 -9.98 -3.70 10.97
CA VAL A 99 -9.77 -3.82 9.52
C VAL A 99 -9.84 -2.46 8.87
N HIS A 100 -8.83 -2.10 8.12
CA HIS A 100 -8.78 -0.90 7.28
C HIS A 100 -8.80 -1.30 5.82
N ILE A 101 -9.90 -1.00 5.13
CA ILE A 101 -10.06 -1.33 3.71
C ILE A 101 -9.52 -0.20 2.85
N VAL A 102 -8.70 -0.57 1.88
CA VAL A 102 -8.19 0.32 0.83
C VAL A 102 -8.58 -0.28 -0.52
N PRO A 103 -9.59 0.26 -1.21
CA PRO A 103 -9.97 -0.23 -2.51
C PRO A 103 -8.94 0.15 -3.59
N ILE A 104 -8.56 -0.81 -4.44
CA ILE A 104 -7.81 -0.60 -5.68
C ILE A 104 -8.82 -0.72 -6.82
N SER A 105 -9.20 0.42 -7.39
CA SER A 105 -10.22 0.51 -8.43
C SER A 105 -9.65 0.09 -9.79
N LEU A 106 -10.16 -1.01 -10.34
CA LEU A 106 -9.84 -1.50 -11.68
C LEU A 106 -10.85 -1.03 -12.75
N CYS A 107 -11.93 -0.39 -12.34
CA CYS A 107 -13.00 0.08 -13.24
C CYS A 107 -13.72 1.30 -12.67
N GLU A 108 -14.36 2.08 -13.54
CA GLU A 108 -15.14 3.27 -13.15
C GLU A 108 -16.37 2.91 -12.30
N SER A 109 -16.91 1.71 -12.44
CA SER A 109 -18.08 1.28 -11.69
C SER A 109 -17.81 1.02 -10.20
N SER A 110 -16.54 0.94 -9.78
CA SER A 110 -16.15 0.75 -8.38
C SER A 110 -16.71 1.83 -7.45
N PHE A 111 -16.85 3.07 -7.94
CA PHE A 111 -17.43 4.19 -7.18
C PHE A 111 -18.94 4.05 -6.90
N LYS A 112 -19.61 3.10 -7.54
CA LYS A 112 -21.03 2.80 -7.31
C LYS A 112 -21.25 1.86 -6.13
N LEU A 113 -20.21 1.21 -5.60
CA LEU A 113 -20.32 0.35 -4.42
C LEU A 113 -20.55 1.17 -3.17
N GLN A 114 -21.76 1.04 -2.60
CA GLN A 114 -22.20 1.86 -1.47
C GLN A 114 -21.32 1.70 -0.23
N CYS A 115 -20.84 0.48 0.06
CA CYS A 115 -20.02 0.17 1.23
C CYS A 115 -18.64 0.84 1.22
N ILE A 116 -18.13 1.21 0.03
CA ILE A 116 -16.79 1.83 -0.11
C ILE A 116 -16.82 3.20 -0.81
N LYS A 117 -17.98 3.74 -1.13
CA LYS A 117 -18.11 5.01 -1.87
C LYS A 117 -17.45 6.22 -1.20
N ASN A 118 -17.38 6.20 0.14
CA ASN A 118 -16.79 7.28 0.93
C ASN A 118 -15.32 7.02 1.28
N ILE A 119 -14.74 5.91 0.79
CA ILE A 119 -13.33 5.56 0.99
C ILE A 119 -12.54 6.03 -0.22
N ASN A 120 -11.43 6.70 0.00
CA ASN A 120 -10.51 7.05 -1.08
C ASN A 120 -9.95 5.78 -1.72
N GLN A 121 -10.12 5.65 -3.04
CA GLN A 121 -9.70 4.50 -3.81
C GLN A 121 -8.39 4.79 -4.55
N LEU A 122 -7.51 3.81 -4.64
CA LEU A 122 -6.35 3.84 -5.52
C LEU A 122 -6.80 3.49 -6.95
N ARG A 123 -6.75 4.48 -7.86
CA ARG A 123 -7.34 4.35 -9.21
C ARG A 123 -6.32 3.77 -10.19
N TYR A 124 -6.32 2.46 -10.36
CA TYR A 124 -5.40 1.76 -11.26
C TYR A 124 -5.44 2.28 -12.71
N LEU A 125 -6.62 2.67 -13.20
CA LEU A 125 -6.78 3.23 -14.56
C LEU A 125 -6.04 4.57 -14.72
N ASP A 126 -5.90 5.36 -13.68
CA ASP A 126 -5.14 6.62 -13.75
C ASP A 126 -3.65 6.32 -13.95
N TYR A 127 -3.09 5.33 -13.25
CA TYR A 127 -1.70 4.91 -13.48
C TYR A 127 -1.50 4.39 -14.91
N LYS A 128 -2.44 3.60 -15.44
CA LYS A 128 -2.39 3.12 -16.83
C LYS A 128 -2.50 4.23 -17.86
N ARG A 129 -3.22 5.30 -17.56
CA ARG A 129 -3.29 6.48 -18.44
C ARG A 129 -1.99 7.27 -18.43
N ASP A 130 -1.39 7.44 -17.24
CA ASP A 130 -0.25 8.32 -17.03
C ASP A 130 1.09 7.62 -17.34
N TYR A 131 1.15 6.30 -17.24
CA TYR A 131 2.34 5.48 -17.46
C TYR A 131 2.05 4.35 -18.46
N LYS A 132 3.04 4.05 -19.32
CA LYS A 132 2.94 2.96 -20.32
C LYS A 132 3.69 1.69 -19.90
N ASP A 133 4.60 1.82 -18.95
CA ASP A 133 5.46 0.75 -18.46
C ASP A 133 4.83 0.13 -17.20
N ASP A 134 4.54 -1.16 -17.24
CA ASP A 134 3.90 -1.87 -16.13
C ASP A 134 4.79 -1.90 -14.87
N ASP A 135 6.12 -1.91 -15.00
CA ASP A 135 7.02 -1.82 -13.85
C ASP A 135 6.94 -0.45 -13.17
N ILE A 136 6.79 0.62 -13.94
CA ILE A 136 6.57 1.97 -13.41
C ILE A 136 5.20 2.05 -12.73
N ILE A 137 4.14 1.47 -13.34
CA ILE A 137 2.80 1.42 -12.76
C ILE A 137 2.84 0.70 -11.41
N ASN A 138 3.45 -0.48 -11.35
CA ASN A 138 3.57 -1.25 -10.11
C ASN A 138 4.34 -0.49 -9.03
N LYS A 139 5.41 0.22 -9.41
CA LYS A 139 6.19 1.05 -8.49
C LYS A 139 5.38 2.22 -7.94
N MET A 140 4.66 2.95 -8.79
CA MET A 140 3.85 4.11 -8.37
C MET A 140 2.69 3.67 -7.49
N LEU A 141 2.00 2.60 -7.88
CA LEU A 141 0.93 2.02 -7.06
C LEU A 141 1.46 1.53 -5.70
N PHE A 142 2.65 0.91 -5.67
CA PHE A 142 3.30 0.49 -4.43
C PHE A 142 3.61 1.68 -3.49
N ILE A 143 4.03 2.82 -4.02
CA ILE A 143 4.24 4.05 -3.23
C ILE A 143 2.92 4.46 -2.57
N ASP A 144 1.82 4.48 -3.31
CA ASP A 144 0.53 4.85 -2.75
C ASP A 144 -0.02 3.79 -1.76
N ILE A 145 0.20 2.50 -2.01
CA ILE A 145 -0.08 1.41 -1.06
C ILE A 145 0.70 1.64 0.24
N SER A 146 2.00 1.91 0.15
CA SER A 146 2.85 2.18 1.31
C SER A 146 2.39 3.40 2.10
N HIS A 147 1.96 4.47 1.40
CA HIS A 147 1.40 5.65 2.02
C HIS A 147 0.08 5.36 2.76
N GLN A 148 -0.81 4.51 2.22
CA GLN A 148 -2.03 4.10 2.92
C GLN A 148 -1.72 3.28 4.17
N ILE A 149 -0.73 2.38 4.11
CA ILE A 149 -0.26 1.62 5.27
C ILE A 149 0.25 2.61 6.33
N TYR A 150 1.13 3.52 5.96
CA TYR A 150 1.68 4.53 6.86
C TYR A 150 0.60 5.38 7.53
N LYS A 151 -0.33 5.94 6.77
CA LYS A 151 -1.45 6.76 7.31
C LYS A 151 -2.32 6.01 8.31
N TYR A 152 -2.53 4.71 8.11
CA TYR A 152 -3.31 3.91 9.04
C TYR A 152 -2.60 3.72 10.38
N PHE A 153 -1.25 3.66 10.36
CA PHE A 153 -0.45 3.54 11.58
C PHE A 153 -0.32 4.84 12.33
N PHE A 154 0.04 5.89 11.61
CA PHE A 154 0.39 7.20 12.15
C PHE A 154 -0.74 8.18 11.83
N LYS A 155 -1.90 7.96 12.47
CA LYS A 155 -3.12 8.76 12.23
C LYS A 155 -2.92 10.27 12.41
N GLU A 156 -1.91 10.69 13.19
CA GLU A 156 -1.59 12.07 13.45
C GLU A 156 -0.66 12.70 12.41
N CYS A 157 0.01 11.87 11.60
CA CYS A 157 0.94 12.31 10.57
C CYS A 157 0.25 12.28 9.20
N ASN A 158 0.03 13.45 8.62
CA ASN A 158 -0.60 13.55 7.29
C ASN A 158 0.36 13.26 6.13
N LYS A 159 1.66 13.31 6.38
CA LYS A 159 2.70 13.11 5.37
C LYS A 159 3.75 12.11 5.85
N LEU A 160 4.37 11.42 4.91
CA LEU A 160 5.49 10.53 5.16
C LEU A 160 6.74 11.38 5.43
N GLU A 161 7.33 11.22 6.60
CA GLU A 161 8.57 11.90 6.97
C GLU A 161 9.78 11.11 6.46
N LEU A 162 10.65 11.75 5.70
CA LEU A 162 11.86 11.17 5.15
C LEU A 162 13.10 11.91 5.63
N PHE A 163 14.06 11.17 6.18
CA PHE A 163 15.36 11.71 6.53
C PHE A 163 16.34 11.52 5.38
N ILE A 164 16.88 12.63 4.83
CA ILE A 164 17.87 12.60 3.77
C ILE A 164 19.25 12.79 4.38
N SER A 165 19.97 11.68 4.53
CA SER A 165 21.39 11.69 4.92
C SER A 165 22.28 11.61 3.70
N HIS A 166 23.37 12.37 3.69
CA HIS A 166 24.35 12.38 2.63
C HIS A 166 25.78 12.55 3.19
N THR A 167 26.77 12.13 2.41
CA THR A 167 28.17 12.39 2.79
C THR A 167 28.54 13.85 2.55
N LYS A 168 29.13 14.49 3.55
CA LYS A 168 29.61 15.88 3.46
C LYS A 168 30.96 16.00 2.76
N LYS A 169 31.58 14.83 2.42
CA LYS A 169 32.91 14.76 1.80
C LYS A 169 32.85 14.76 0.26
N ASP A 170 31.66 14.61 -0.31
CA ASP A 170 31.45 14.48 -1.75
C ASP A 170 30.41 15.50 -2.24
N GLU A 171 30.85 16.41 -3.11
CA GLU A 171 29.96 17.41 -3.71
C GLU A 171 28.84 16.78 -4.54
N ASN A 172 29.09 15.62 -5.17
CA ASN A 172 28.07 14.89 -5.92
C ASN A 172 26.97 14.34 -4.99
N GLY A 173 27.36 13.83 -3.82
CA GLY A 173 26.42 13.36 -2.81
C GLY A 173 25.47 14.48 -2.35
N LEU A 174 26.03 15.68 -2.09
CA LEU A 174 25.24 16.84 -1.71
C LEU A 174 24.29 17.30 -2.86
N LYS A 175 24.77 17.29 -4.11
CA LYS A 175 23.95 17.65 -5.28
C LYS A 175 22.76 16.70 -5.43
N ILE A 176 23.01 15.38 -5.38
CA ILE A 176 21.96 14.35 -5.47
C ILE A 176 20.96 14.51 -4.33
N ALA A 177 21.43 14.72 -3.09
CA ALA A 177 20.56 14.89 -1.94
C ALA A 177 19.64 16.13 -2.08
N ARG A 178 20.17 17.24 -2.60
CA ARG A 178 19.36 18.43 -2.90
C ARG A 178 18.33 18.21 -4.01
N GLU A 179 18.66 17.42 -5.03
CA GLU A 179 17.70 17.06 -6.09
C GLU A 179 16.59 16.16 -5.53
N ILE A 180 16.93 15.19 -4.69
CA ILE A 180 15.95 14.34 -3.99
C ILE A 180 15.05 15.20 -3.12
N LYS A 181 15.62 16.12 -2.30
CA LYS A 181 14.84 17.06 -1.47
C LYS A 181 13.83 17.83 -2.32
N ARG A 182 14.28 18.42 -3.44
CA ARG A 182 13.40 19.17 -4.33
C ARG A 182 12.28 18.31 -4.93
N CYS A 183 12.57 17.06 -5.30
CA CYS A 183 11.56 16.13 -5.79
C CYS A 183 10.51 15.80 -4.70
N ILE A 184 10.96 15.60 -3.45
CA ILE A 184 10.06 15.32 -2.33
C ILE A 184 9.20 16.53 -1.98
N GLU A 185 9.74 17.74 -1.98
CA GLU A 185 9.02 19.00 -1.72
C GLU A 185 7.91 19.27 -2.73
N THR A 186 8.02 18.72 -3.94
CA THR A 186 6.95 18.80 -4.96
C THR A 186 5.84 17.76 -4.73
N ASP A 187 6.08 16.73 -3.91
CA ASP A 187 5.10 15.69 -3.58
C ASP A 187 4.38 16.06 -2.27
N THR A 188 3.08 16.33 -2.36
CA THR A 188 2.24 16.70 -1.22
C THR A 188 2.05 15.58 -0.19
N LYS A 189 2.48 14.34 -0.50
CA LYS A 189 2.35 13.18 0.38
C LYS A 189 3.57 12.98 1.30
N MET A 190 4.66 13.71 1.03
CA MET A 190 5.95 13.52 1.72
C MET A 190 6.44 14.82 2.35
N GLU A 191 7.09 14.69 3.49
CA GLU A 191 7.94 15.72 4.11
C GLU A 191 9.36 15.18 4.22
N ASN A 192 10.34 16.06 4.20
CA ASN A 192 11.72 15.64 4.33
C ASN A 192 12.47 16.47 5.37
N PHE A 193 13.40 15.81 6.05
CA PHE A 193 14.40 16.45 6.91
C PHE A 193 15.76 16.33 6.24
N PHE A 194 16.41 17.44 6.01
CA PHE A 194 17.71 17.51 5.36
C PHE A 194 18.81 17.82 6.37
N ASP A 195 19.77 16.91 6.51
CA ASP A 195 20.84 16.91 7.51
C ASP A 195 21.60 18.26 7.68
N THR A 196 21.61 19.14 6.69
CA THR A 196 22.38 20.39 6.76
C THR A 196 21.64 21.55 7.43
N HIS A 197 20.29 21.53 7.45
CA HIS A 197 19.50 22.72 7.83
C HIS A 197 18.32 22.43 8.74
N ASP A 198 17.82 21.18 8.74
CA ASP A 198 16.53 20.87 9.36
C ASP A 198 16.67 20.13 10.70
N ILE A 199 17.91 19.83 11.14
CA ILE A 199 18.16 19.20 12.44
C ILE A 199 18.65 20.28 13.42
N ASP A 200 17.82 20.58 14.41
CA ASP A 200 18.22 21.39 15.54
C ASP A 200 19.37 20.71 16.30
N THR A 201 20.43 21.46 16.59
CA THR A 201 21.65 20.95 17.25
C THR A 201 21.43 20.37 18.65
N ALA A 202 20.20 20.40 19.16
CA ALA A 202 19.81 19.89 20.49
C ALA A 202 18.86 18.66 20.43
N THR A 203 18.55 18.12 19.26
CA THR A 203 17.67 16.95 19.14
C THR A 203 18.49 15.68 19.43
N LEU A 204 18.23 15.04 20.57
CA LEU A 204 18.73 13.70 20.90
C LEU A 204 17.94 12.67 20.07
N PHE A 205 18.64 11.83 19.32
CA PHE A 205 18.09 10.68 18.60
C PHE A 205 17.89 9.50 19.53
#